data_11a21cd0903cdc66707c951c1fbae004
#
_entry.id   11a21cd0903cdc66707c951c1fbae004
#
_cell.length_a   1.000
_cell.length_b   1.000
_cell.length_c   1.000
_cell.angle_alpha   90.00
_cell.angle_beta   90.00
_cell.angle_gamma   90.00
#
_symmetry.space_group_name_H-M   'P 1'
#
loop_
_entity.id
_entity.type
_entity.pdbx_description
1 polymer ?
#
loop_
_entity_poly.entity_id
_entity_poly.type
_entity_poly.pdbx_seq_one_letter_code
_entity_poly.pdbx_strand_id
1 'polypeptide(L)'
;MSAAVGIAATGRGKAREWAKRLGAVGVWTIDLDRLPVAAAREYVRALESLGFQALWIGEGLGSREAFANAGVLLAASQRLIIATGIANIWARDAIAMANGGRTLIDAYPDRFLLGIGVSHAPTVKLRGETYAKPVEHMREYLDAMDGAPYVGPKVETPRVLAALGPRMLRLSAERALGAHPYFVPVEHTTIARKELGEGPLLAVEQAAVLSDDPAVARAAARRYMKRYLDLDNYANNLRRLGWSDADLAAGGSDKLVDAIVVWGDAGAIQSRVAEHHERGADHVCLQVLRTDLAAPPSRELEAIAKVVL
;
A
#
# COMPACT_ATOMS: atom_id res chain seq x y z
N MET A 1 0.61 6.05 -34.06
CA MET A 1 1.84 6.03 -33.24
C MET A 1 2.07 7.30 -32.41
N SER A 2 1.53 8.47 -32.80
CA SER A 2 1.75 9.76 -32.07
C SER A 2 0.97 9.88 -30.74
N ALA A 3 -0.23 9.34 -30.62
CA ALA A 3 -1.07 9.47 -29.42
C ALA A 3 -0.53 8.67 -28.21
N ALA A 4 0.06 7.49 -28.45
CA ALA A 4 0.60 6.64 -27.37
C ALA A 4 1.86 7.24 -26.70
N VAL A 5 2.66 8.01 -27.44
CA VAL A 5 3.87 8.69 -26.92
C VAL A 5 3.49 9.88 -26.03
N GLY A 6 2.41 10.61 -26.36
CA GLY A 6 1.92 11.74 -25.57
C GLY A 6 1.33 11.34 -24.22
N ILE A 7 0.60 10.22 -24.15
CA ILE A 7 0.00 9.70 -22.91
C ILE A 7 1.09 9.21 -21.95
N ALA A 8 2.14 8.55 -22.43
CA ALA A 8 3.24 8.07 -21.60
C ALA A 8 4.07 9.21 -20.98
N ALA A 9 4.23 10.34 -21.68
CA ALA A 9 4.97 11.49 -21.17
C ALA A 9 4.19 12.26 -20.09
N THR A 10 2.88 12.46 -20.28
CA THR A 10 2.00 13.11 -19.29
C THR A 10 1.81 12.25 -18.03
N GLY A 11 1.73 10.93 -18.19
CA GLY A 11 1.66 9.99 -17.05
C GLY A 11 2.91 10.01 -16.16
N ARG A 12 4.11 10.09 -16.77
CA ARG A 12 5.38 10.20 -16.01
C ARG A 12 5.49 11.51 -15.22
N GLY A 13 5.03 12.62 -15.78
CA GLY A 13 4.97 13.90 -15.06
C GLY A 13 4.09 13.82 -13.82
N LYS A 14 2.88 13.28 -13.97
CA LYS A 14 1.94 13.07 -12.86
C LYS A 14 2.49 12.13 -11.77
N ALA A 15 3.14 11.02 -12.15
CA ALA A 15 3.71 10.08 -11.18
C ALA A 15 4.80 10.74 -10.33
N ARG A 16 5.70 11.55 -10.93
CA ARG A 16 6.71 12.32 -10.21
C ARG A 16 6.10 13.36 -9.27
N GLU A 17 5.04 14.03 -9.72
CA GLU A 17 4.31 14.97 -8.87
C GLU A 17 3.70 14.29 -7.66
N TRP A 18 3.05 13.14 -7.85
CA TRP A 18 2.51 12.33 -6.76
C TRP A 18 3.59 11.81 -5.82
N ALA A 19 4.75 11.37 -6.32
CA ALA A 19 5.88 10.98 -5.49
C ALA A 19 6.32 12.13 -4.56
N LYS A 20 6.42 13.36 -5.08
CA LYS A 20 6.75 14.55 -4.28
C LYS A 20 5.68 14.86 -3.22
N ARG A 21 4.40 14.73 -3.56
CA ARG A 21 3.28 14.98 -2.64
C ARG A 21 3.20 13.95 -1.52
N LEU A 22 3.43 12.68 -1.82
CA LEU A 22 3.46 11.59 -0.84
C LEU A 22 4.64 11.72 0.14
N GLY A 23 5.73 12.37 -0.28
CA GLY A 23 6.99 12.42 0.44
C GLY A 23 7.77 11.12 0.36
N ALA A 24 8.97 11.10 0.93
CA ALA A 24 9.81 9.91 0.95
C ALA A 24 9.19 8.78 1.78
N VAL A 25 8.59 9.15 2.92
CA VAL A 25 8.02 8.20 3.90
C VAL A 25 6.59 8.57 4.24
N GLY A 26 5.72 7.55 4.28
CA GLY A 26 4.35 7.63 4.79
C GLY A 26 4.07 6.54 5.81
N VAL A 27 2.83 6.46 6.25
CA VAL A 27 2.36 5.43 7.19
C VAL A 27 1.36 4.51 6.49
N TRP A 28 1.41 3.23 6.76
CA TRP A 28 0.42 2.24 6.36
C TRP A 28 -0.21 1.62 7.61
N THR A 29 -1.53 1.52 7.69
CA THR A 29 -2.20 0.93 8.86
C THR A 29 -3.57 0.33 8.57
N ILE A 30 -3.93 -0.71 9.34
CA ILE A 30 -5.28 -1.26 9.49
C ILE A 30 -5.82 -1.05 10.92
N ASP A 31 -5.02 -0.49 11.82
CA ASP A 31 -5.39 -0.36 13.23
C ASP A 31 -6.54 0.64 13.45
N LEU A 32 -6.73 1.58 12.53
CA LEU A 32 -7.82 2.55 12.60
C LEU A 32 -9.21 1.91 12.53
N ASP A 33 -9.32 0.74 11.91
CA ASP A 33 -10.60 0.01 11.81
C ASP A 33 -11.15 -0.42 13.17
N ARG A 34 -10.26 -0.61 14.15
CA ARG A 34 -10.59 -1.02 15.52
C ARG A 34 -10.91 0.14 16.45
N LEU A 35 -10.63 1.37 16.04
CA LEU A 35 -10.83 2.56 16.86
C LEU A 35 -12.23 3.15 16.64
N PRO A 36 -12.84 3.80 17.66
CA PRO A 36 -13.92 4.72 17.40
C PRO A 36 -13.50 5.79 16.39
N VAL A 37 -14.44 6.29 15.58
CA VAL A 37 -14.16 7.29 14.53
C VAL A 37 -13.48 8.55 15.10
N ALA A 38 -13.89 8.99 16.30
CA ALA A 38 -13.27 10.13 16.97
C ALA A 38 -11.76 9.91 17.19
N ALA A 39 -11.38 8.74 17.73
CA ALA A 39 -9.97 8.39 17.94
C ALA A 39 -9.20 8.23 16.63
N ALA A 40 -9.82 7.67 15.57
CA ALA A 40 -9.20 7.59 14.26
C ALA A 40 -8.91 8.99 13.67
N ARG A 41 -9.81 9.96 13.87
CA ARG A 41 -9.59 11.36 13.47
C ARG A 41 -8.46 12.03 14.25
N GLU A 42 -8.34 11.77 15.55
CA GLU A 42 -7.23 12.26 16.38
C GLU A 42 -5.90 11.68 15.92
N TYR A 43 -5.86 10.38 15.63
CA TYR A 43 -4.68 9.72 15.10
C TYR A 43 -4.19 10.35 13.78
N VAL A 44 -5.10 10.62 12.85
CA VAL A 44 -4.79 11.28 11.58
C VAL A 44 -4.21 12.68 11.77
N ARG A 45 -4.77 13.48 12.70
CA ARG A 45 -4.24 14.81 13.04
C ARG A 45 -2.85 14.71 13.67
N ALA A 46 -2.62 13.70 14.53
CA ALA A 46 -1.31 13.45 15.12
C ALA A 46 -0.27 13.10 14.05
N LEU A 47 -0.59 12.23 13.08
CA LEU A 47 0.31 11.93 11.96
C LEU A 47 0.66 13.18 11.14
N GLU A 48 -0.33 14.01 10.85
CA GLU A 48 -0.11 15.27 10.14
C GLU A 48 0.78 16.24 10.94
N SER A 49 0.61 16.28 12.27
CA SER A 49 1.43 17.10 13.16
C SER A 49 2.87 16.60 13.29
N LEU A 50 3.09 15.29 13.16
CA LEU A 50 4.43 14.70 13.09
C LEU A 50 5.16 15.00 11.79
N GLY A 51 4.45 15.47 10.74
CA GLY A 51 5.04 15.81 9.45
C GLY A 51 4.85 14.77 8.35
N PHE A 52 4.20 13.63 8.63
CA PHE A 52 3.86 12.67 7.59
C PHE A 52 2.93 13.29 6.54
N GLN A 53 3.18 12.99 5.28
CA GLN A 53 2.39 13.52 4.16
C GLN A 53 1.37 12.54 3.63
N ALA A 54 1.52 11.24 3.91
CA ALA A 54 0.65 10.19 3.41
C ALA A 54 0.29 9.15 4.48
N LEU A 55 -0.98 8.74 4.47
CA LEU A 55 -1.50 7.60 5.22
C LEU A 55 -2.18 6.62 4.27
N TRP A 56 -1.71 5.38 4.27
CA TRP A 56 -2.27 4.28 3.51
C TRP A 56 -3.17 3.42 4.40
N ILE A 57 -4.37 3.11 3.92
CA ILE A 57 -5.36 2.31 4.64
C ILE A 57 -5.75 1.07 3.84
N GLY A 58 -5.77 -0.09 4.49
CA GLY A 58 -6.16 -1.35 3.86
C GLY A 58 -7.68 -1.59 3.86
N GLU A 59 -8.16 -2.48 3.00
CA GLU A 59 -9.54 -2.96 3.00
C GLU A 59 -9.58 -4.49 3.03
N GLY A 60 -10.01 -5.05 4.16
CA GLY A 60 -10.27 -6.47 4.36
C GLY A 60 -11.77 -6.79 4.46
N LEU A 61 -12.12 -8.04 4.79
CA LEU A 61 -13.53 -8.44 4.98
C LEU A 61 -14.21 -7.75 6.17
N GLY A 62 -13.46 -7.49 7.23
CA GLY A 62 -13.96 -6.86 8.45
C GLY A 62 -13.53 -5.41 8.61
N SER A 63 -12.90 -4.82 7.61
CA SER A 63 -12.50 -3.42 7.61
C SER A 63 -13.68 -2.49 7.38
N ARG A 64 -13.49 -1.22 7.70
CA ARG A 64 -14.39 -0.18 7.20
C ARG A 64 -14.33 -0.14 5.68
N GLU A 65 -15.45 0.24 5.06
CA GLU A 65 -15.51 0.45 3.62
C GLU A 65 -14.52 1.56 3.21
N ALA A 66 -13.71 1.28 2.18
CA ALA A 66 -12.51 2.06 1.89
C ALA A 66 -12.80 3.55 1.59
N PHE A 67 -13.83 3.85 0.79
CA PHE A 67 -14.14 5.24 0.41
C PHE A 67 -14.80 6.02 1.55
N ALA A 68 -15.72 5.38 2.28
CA ALA A 68 -16.34 5.98 3.47
C ALA A 68 -15.27 6.30 4.53
N ASN A 69 -14.35 5.36 4.78
CA ASN A 69 -13.25 5.57 5.71
C ASN A 69 -12.30 6.68 5.22
N ALA A 70 -11.89 6.65 3.94
CA ALA A 70 -11.04 7.69 3.37
C ALA A 70 -11.67 9.08 3.49
N GLY A 71 -12.97 9.22 3.19
CA GLY A 71 -13.70 10.48 3.33
C GLY A 71 -13.70 11.01 4.77
N VAL A 72 -13.90 10.14 5.75
CA VAL A 72 -13.85 10.49 7.20
C VAL A 72 -12.45 10.98 7.60
N LEU A 73 -11.39 10.33 7.12
CA LEU A 73 -10.00 10.68 7.45
C LEU A 73 -9.55 11.94 6.72
N LEU A 74 -9.92 12.12 5.45
CA LEU A 74 -9.67 13.34 4.67
C LEU A 74 -10.32 14.57 5.32
N ALA A 75 -11.56 14.43 5.80
CA ALA A 75 -12.25 15.50 6.51
C ALA A 75 -11.62 15.86 7.87
N ALA A 76 -10.82 14.96 8.45
CA ALA A 76 -10.16 15.16 9.74
C ALA A 76 -8.79 15.82 9.64
N SER A 77 -8.19 15.89 8.47
CA SER A 77 -6.85 16.44 8.20
C SER A 77 -6.92 17.62 7.21
N GLN A 78 -5.85 18.39 7.09
CA GLN A 78 -5.77 19.55 6.21
C GLN A 78 -4.87 19.31 4.99
N ARG A 79 -3.81 18.54 5.12
CA ARG A 79 -2.77 18.32 4.11
C ARG A 79 -2.51 16.85 3.82
N LEU A 80 -2.80 15.95 4.80
CA LEU A 80 -2.48 14.54 4.69
C LEU A 80 -3.18 13.91 3.48
N ILE A 81 -2.42 13.21 2.67
CA ILE A 81 -2.93 12.37 1.58
C ILE A 81 -3.43 11.07 2.18
N ILE A 82 -4.65 10.68 1.87
CA ILE A 82 -5.17 9.35 2.18
C ILE A 82 -5.07 8.48 0.94
N ALA A 83 -4.36 7.38 1.05
CA ALA A 83 -4.24 6.39 -0.02
C ALA A 83 -4.87 5.07 0.41
N THR A 84 -5.52 4.36 -0.51
CA THR A 84 -5.95 2.99 -0.23
C THR A 84 -4.82 2.00 -0.55
N GLY A 85 -4.45 1.17 0.40
CA GLY A 85 -3.42 0.11 0.26
C GLY A 85 -3.97 -1.26 0.64
N ILE A 86 -5.01 -1.73 -0.04
CA ILE A 86 -5.69 -1.32 -1.28
C ILE A 86 -7.21 -1.41 -1.13
N ALA A 87 -7.94 -0.67 -1.99
CA ALA A 87 -9.35 -0.89 -2.21
C ALA A 87 -9.54 -2.17 -3.04
N ASN A 88 -10.42 -3.05 -2.58
CA ASN A 88 -10.61 -4.37 -3.14
C ASN A 88 -11.62 -4.34 -4.29
N ILE A 89 -11.23 -4.81 -5.49
CA ILE A 89 -12.11 -4.85 -6.67
C ILE A 89 -13.32 -5.80 -6.51
N TRP A 90 -13.26 -6.74 -5.58
CA TRP A 90 -14.37 -7.65 -5.27
C TRP A 90 -15.34 -7.09 -4.22
N ALA A 91 -15.06 -5.92 -3.67
CA ALA A 91 -15.94 -5.28 -2.68
C ALA A 91 -17.00 -4.39 -3.33
N ARG A 92 -16.75 -3.94 -4.56
CA ARG A 92 -17.65 -3.05 -5.34
C ARG A 92 -17.40 -3.21 -6.84
N ASP A 93 -18.43 -2.94 -7.65
CA ASP A 93 -18.29 -2.92 -9.09
C ASP A 93 -17.39 -1.76 -9.58
N ALA A 94 -16.94 -1.84 -10.83
CA ALA A 94 -16.00 -0.88 -11.41
C ALA A 94 -16.59 0.55 -11.53
N ILE A 95 -17.90 0.69 -11.74
CA ILE A 95 -18.58 1.98 -11.83
C ILE A 95 -18.58 2.65 -10.44
N ALA A 96 -18.94 1.90 -9.40
CA ALA A 96 -18.90 2.39 -8.02
C ALA A 96 -17.47 2.76 -7.58
N MET A 97 -16.45 1.96 -7.96
CA MET A 97 -15.05 2.27 -7.71
C MET A 97 -14.62 3.60 -8.36
N ALA A 98 -14.93 3.75 -9.65
CA ALA A 98 -14.57 4.95 -10.40
C ALA A 98 -15.28 6.20 -9.84
N ASN A 99 -16.59 6.12 -9.58
CA ASN A 99 -17.39 7.25 -9.13
C ASN A 99 -17.08 7.64 -7.69
N GLY A 100 -16.80 6.67 -6.81
CA GLY A 100 -16.32 6.93 -5.45
C GLY A 100 -14.98 7.67 -5.44
N GLY A 101 -14.02 7.22 -6.28
CA GLY A 101 -12.75 7.90 -6.45
C GLY A 101 -12.89 9.33 -6.96
N ARG A 102 -13.72 9.55 -7.98
CA ARG A 102 -14.02 10.90 -8.52
C ARG A 102 -14.64 11.81 -7.46
N THR A 103 -15.56 11.28 -6.64
CA THR A 103 -16.19 12.03 -5.55
C THR A 103 -15.15 12.49 -4.52
N LEU A 104 -14.23 11.62 -4.11
CA LEU A 104 -13.20 11.97 -3.14
C LEU A 104 -12.18 12.97 -3.71
N ILE A 105 -11.80 12.85 -4.97
CA ILE A 105 -10.88 13.81 -5.61
C ILE A 105 -11.53 15.17 -5.83
N ASP A 106 -12.81 15.22 -6.18
CA ASP A 106 -13.56 16.48 -6.30
C ASP A 106 -13.68 17.19 -4.94
N ALA A 107 -13.99 16.44 -3.89
CA ALA A 107 -14.10 16.97 -2.52
C ALA A 107 -12.77 17.34 -1.88
N TYR A 108 -11.67 16.63 -2.23
CA TYR A 108 -10.35 16.78 -1.64
C TYR A 108 -9.28 16.73 -2.74
N PRO A 109 -9.16 17.79 -3.56
CA PRO A 109 -8.20 17.82 -4.66
C PRO A 109 -6.78 17.52 -4.18
N ASP A 110 -6.09 16.63 -4.92
CA ASP A 110 -4.70 16.23 -4.67
C ASP A 110 -4.43 15.53 -3.33
N ARG A 111 -5.48 15.09 -2.61
CA ARG A 111 -5.34 14.46 -1.29
C ARG A 111 -5.86 13.03 -1.21
N PHE A 112 -6.34 12.48 -2.32
CA PHE A 112 -6.75 11.07 -2.40
C PHE A 112 -6.00 10.34 -3.50
N LEU A 113 -5.40 9.19 -3.15
CA LEU A 113 -4.74 8.28 -4.09
C LEU A 113 -5.43 6.91 -4.02
N LEU A 114 -5.98 6.46 -5.13
CA LEU A 114 -6.70 5.19 -5.21
C LEU A 114 -5.74 4.02 -5.49
N GLY A 115 -5.35 3.29 -4.46
CA GLY A 115 -4.69 1.99 -4.63
C GLY A 115 -5.72 0.88 -4.79
N ILE A 116 -5.59 0.05 -5.84
CA ILE A 116 -6.54 -0.99 -6.21
C ILE A 116 -5.85 -2.36 -6.23
N GLY A 117 -6.54 -3.39 -5.77
CA GLY A 117 -5.97 -4.74 -5.77
C GLY A 117 -6.99 -5.85 -5.97
N VAL A 118 -6.48 -6.99 -6.44
CA VAL A 118 -7.28 -8.20 -6.73
C VAL A 118 -7.55 -9.07 -5.52
N SER A 119 -7.12 -8.66 -4.32
CA SER A 119 -7.30 -9.44 -3.09
C SER A 119 -6.64 -10.85 -3.16
N HIS A 120 -7.20 -11.80 -2.43
CA HIS A 120 -6.67 -13.16 -2.24
C HIS A 120 -7.78 -14.19 -2.41
N ALA A 121 -7.46 -15.36 -2.96
CA ALA A 121 -8.42 -16.41 -3.25
C ALA A 121 -9.36 -16.77 -2.07
N PRO A 122 -8.88 -16.95 -0.82
CA PRO A 122 -9.79 -17.23 0.31
C PRO A 122 -10.77 -16.09 0.58
N THR A 123 -10.33 -14.84 0.50
CA THR A 123 -11.16 -13.66 0.74
C THR A 123 -12.23 -13.48 -0.34
N VAL A 124 -11.86 -13.72 -1.61
CA VAL A 124 -12.78 -13.66 -2.75
C VAL A 124 -13.84 -14.75 -2.64
N LYS A 125 -13.45 -15.97 -2.28
CA LYS A 125 -14.39 -17.09 -2.04
C LYS A 125 -15.41 -16.76 -0.94
N LEU A 126 -14.99 -16.10 0.15
CA LEU A 126 -15.90 -15.67 1.22
C LEU A 126 -16.89 -14.56 0.77
N ARG A 127 -16.62 -13.88 -0.35
CA ARG A 127 -17.54 -12.95 -1.00
C ARG A 127 -18.48 -13.64 -2.01
N GLY A 128 -18.38 -14.96 -2.18
CA GLY A 128 -19.18 -15.72 -3.14
C GLY A 128 -18.63 -15.70 -4.57
N GLU A 129 -17.42 -15.19 -4.76
CA GLU A 129 -16.80 -15.00 -6.08
C GLU A 129 -15.70 -16.03 -6.35
N THR A 130 -15.30 -16.14 -7.62
CA THR A 130 -14.23 -17.04 -8.07
C THR A 130 -12.95 -16.27 -8.39
N TYR A 131 -11.88 -16.53 -7.64
CA TYR A 131 -10.57 -15.95 -7.90
C TYR A 131 -9.89 -16.66 -9.06
N ALA A 132 -9.92 -16.09 -10.25
CA ALA A 132 -9.29 -16.62 -11.44
C ALA A 132 -8.65 -15.48 -12.25
N LYS A 133 -7.55 -15.80 -12.96
CA LYS A 133 -6.86 -14.89 -13.90
C LYS A 133 -6.73 -13.45 -13.38
N PRO A 134 -6.09 -13.21 -12.23
CA PRO A 134 -6.13 -11.91 -11.54
C PRO A 134 -5.62 -10.71 -12.38
N VAL A 135 -4.69 -10.93 -13.30
CA VAL A 135 -4.17 -9.84 -14.16
C VAL A 135 -5.18 -9.48 -15.25
N GLU A 136 -5.81 -10.47 -15.88
CA GLU A 136 -6.85 -10.26 -16.88
C GLU A 136 -8.08 -9.60 -16.25
N HIS A 137 -8.51 -10.10 -15.09
CA HIS A 137 -9.63 -9.52 -14.35
C HIS A 137 -9.37 -8.07 -13.94
N MET A 138 -8.14 -7.76 -13.46
CA MET A 138 -7.76 -6.37 -13.19
C MET A 138 -7.83 -5.50 -14.45
N ARG A 139 -7.38 -5.99 -15.61
CA ARG A 139 -7.43 -5.25 -16.88
C ARG A 139 -8.88 -4.92 -17.27
N GLU A 140 -9.76 -5.92 -17.26
CA GLU A 140 -11.20 -5.76 -17.54
C GLU A 140 -11.86 -4.77 -16.56
N TYR A 141 -11.52 -4.87 -15.29
CA TYR A 141 -12.03 -3.97 -14.27
C TYR A 141 -11.59 -2.51 -14.51
N LEU A 142 -10.32 -2.30 -14.89
CA LEU A 142 -9.82 -0.98 -15.25
C LEU A 142 -10.47 -0.42 -16.52
N ASP A 143 -10.75 -1.27 -17.53
CA ASP A 143 -11.46 -0.86 -18.73
C ASP A 143 -12.89 -0.39 -18.40
N ALA A 144 -13.58 -1.13 -17.52
CA ALA A 144 -14.90 -0.74 -17.04
C ALA A 144 -14.88 0.53 -16.19
N MET A 145 -13.85 0.74 -15.35
CA MET A 145 -13.67 2.01 -14.61
C MET A 145 -13.46 3.20 -15.55
N ASP A 146 -12.62 3.04 -16.58
CA ASP A 146 -12.31 4.11 -17.53
C ASP A 146 -13.53 4.48 -18.39
N GLY A 147 -14.41 3.51 -18.70
CA GLY A 147 -15.68 3.70 -19.37
C GLY A 147 -16.86 4.07 -18.45
N ALA A 148 -16.65 4.21 -17.14
CA ALA A 148 -17.73 4.41 -16.20
C ALA A 148 -18.46 5.76 -16.42
N PRO A 149 -19.81 5.76 -16.55
CA PRO A 149 -20.59 7.00 -16.63
C PRO A 149 -20.47 7.82 -15.34
N TYR A 150 -20.40 9.13 -15.49
CA TYR A 150 -20.36 10.05 -14.36
C TYR A 150 -20.99 11.38 -14.73
N VAL A 151 -21.90 11.87 -13.91
CA VAL A 151 -22.63 13.13 -14.11
C VAL A 151 -22.00 14.33 -13.41
N GLY A 152 -21.02 14.08 -12.51
CA GLY A 152 -20.31 15.11 -11.77
C GLY A 152 -19.20 15.80 -12.60
N PRO A 153 -18.39 16.65 -11.96
CA PRO A 153 -17.29 17.34 -12.59
C PRO A 153 -16.28 16.37 -13.22
N LYS A 154 -15.69 16.77 -14.35
CA LYS A 154 -14.63 15.96 -14.99
C LYS A 154 -13.34 16.02 -14.18
N VAL A 155 -13.17 15.05 -13.31
CA VAL A 155 -11.95 14.85 -12.53
C VAL A 155 -11.35 13.46 -12.82
N GLU A 156 -10.04 13.37 -12.76
CA GLU A 156 -9.30 12.12 -12.94
C GLU A 156 -8.84 11.61 -11.58
N THR A 157 -9.22 10.39 -11.23
CA THR A 157 -8.75 9.75 -10.00
C THR A 157 -7.35 9.16 -10.21
N PRO A 158 -6.30 9.68 -9.55
CA PRO A 158 -4.97 9.07 -9.57
C PRO A 158 -5.04 7.69 -8.93
N ARG A 159 -4.45 6.69 -9.58
CA ARG A 159 -4.50 5.31 -9.09
C ARG A 159 -3.16 4.60 -9.17
N VAL A 160 -2.91 3.67 -8.25
CA VAL A 160 -1.82 2.70 -8.26
C VAL A 160 -2.38 1.29 -8.11
N LEU A 161 -1.64 0.27 -8.56
CA LEU A 161 -2.08 -1.11 -8.42
C LEU A 161 -1.23 -1.86 -7.40
N ALA A 162 -1.86 -2.70 -6.58
CA ALA A 162 -1.15 -3.71 -5.82
C ALA A 162 -0.51 -4.72 -6.78
N ALA A 163 0.80 -4.85 -6.73
CA ALA A 163 1.53 -5.67 -7.67
C ALA A 163 2.74 -6.33 -7.04
N LEU A 164 2.84 -7.66 -7.20
CA LEU A 164 3.98 -8.46 -6.74
C LEU A 164 4.75 -9.07 -7.93
N GLY A 165 4.02 -9.67 -8.85
CA GLY A 165 4.61 -10.36 -9.99
C GLY A 165 4.79 -9.47 -11.23
N PRO A 166 5.69 -9.86 -12.15
CA PRO A 166 6.07 -9.03 -13.29
C PRO A 166 4.89 -8.64 -14.19
N ARG A 167 3.90 -9.53 -14.39
CA ARG A 167 2.73 -9.23 -15.23
C ARG A 167 1.87 -8.11 -14.64
N MET A 168 1.64 -8.10 -13.33
CA MET A 168 0.87 -7.04 -12.65
C MET A 168 1.68 -5.75 -12.57
N LEU A 169 3.00 -5.83 -12.34
CA LEU A 169 3.89 -4.66 -12.36
C LEU A 169 3.87 -3.96 -13.72
N ARG A 170 3.96 -4.72 -14.83
CA ARG A 170 3.82 -4.15 -16.18
C ARG A 170 2.44 -3.54 -16.41
N LEU A 171 1.36 -4.19 -15.98
CA LEU A 171 0.01 -3.62 -16.05
C LEU A 171 -0.09 -2.31 -15.25
N SER A 172 0.57 -2.23 -14.09
CA SER A 172 0.63 -1.00 -13.28
C SER A 172 1.29 0.15 -14.04
N ALA A 173 2.39 -0.11 -14.76
CA ALA A 173 3.07 0.88 -15.59
C ALA A 173 2.22 1.34 -16.80
N GLU A 174 1.41 0.42 -17.36
CA GLU A 174 0.56 0.69 -18.53
C GLU A 174 -0.72 1.48 -18.17
N ARG A 175 -1.33 1.17 -17.02
CA ARG A 175 -2.73 1.56 -16.73
C ARG A 175 -2.92 2.38 -15.45
N ALA A 176 -1.84 2.68 -14.71
CA ALA A 176 -1.88 3.43 -13.46
C ALA A 176 -0.68 4.38 -13.34
N LEU A 177 -0.64 5.18 -12.28
CA LEU A 177 0.54 5.98 -11.95
C LEU A 177 1.74 5.12 -11.56
N GLY A 178 1.50 3.88 -11.11
CA GLY A 178 2.53 2.97 -10.68
C GLY A 178 2.00 1.82 -9.82
N ALA A 179 2.85 1.28 -8.95
CA ALA A 179 2.58 0.11 -8.14
C ALA A 179 2.78 0.33 -6.64
N HIS A 180 2.01 -0.43 -5.86
CA HIS A 180 2.12 -0.54 -4.41
C HIS A 180 2.38 -2.00 -4.02
N PRO A 181 3.65 -2.47 -4.02
CA PRO A 181 4.03 -3.76 -3.46
C PRO A 181 3.83 -3.79 -1.95
N TYR A 182 3.38 -4.93 -1.46
CA TYR A 182 3.09 -5.18 -0.05
C TYR A 182 3.66 -6.51 0.38
N PHE A 183 4.19 -6.60 1.62
CA PHE A 183 4.77 -7.81 2.17
C PHE A 183 5.92 -8.37 1.32
N VAL A 184 6.89 -7.52 1.05
CA VAL A 184 8.04 -7.85 0.19
C VAL A 184 9.37 -7.52 0.87
N PRO A 185 10.43 -8.34 0.65
CA PRO A 185 11.77 -7.97 1.08
C PRO A 185 12.34 -6.88 0.16
N VAL A 186 13.40 -6.22 0.60
CA VAL A 186 14.02 -5.08 -0.07
C VAL A 186 14.51 -5.40 -1.51
N GLU A 187 14.92 -6.64 -1.76
CA GLU A 187 15.34 -7.11 -3.09
C GLU A 187 14.22 -7.04 -4.13
N HIS A 188 12.97 -7.20 -3.69
CA HIS A 188 11.81 -7.06 -4.58
C HIS A 188 11.70 -5.66 -5.17
N THR A 189 12.13 -4.62 -4.47
CA THR A 189 12.07 -3.24 -4.96
C THR A 189 12.90 -3.06 -6.23
N THR A 190 14.09 -3.65 -6.32
CA THR A 190 14.90 -3.66 -7.55
C THR A 190 14.16 -4.33 -8.71
N ILE A 191 13.52 -5.47 -8.45
CA ILE A 191 12.75 -6.20 -9.47
C ILE A 191 11.53 -5.39 -9.89
N ALA A 192 10.80 -4.81 -8.94
CA ALA A 192 9.63 -4.00 -9.21
C ALA A 192 9.99 -2.75 -10.04
N ARG A 193 11.08 -2.06 -9.71
CA ARG A 193 11.56 -0.92 -10.48
C ARG A 193 11.93 -1.32 -11.91
N LYS A 194 12.62 -2.44 -12.08
CA LYS A 194 12.98 -2.95 -13.40
C LYS A 194 11.75 -3.25 -14.28
N GLU A 195 10.72 -3.88 -13.71
CA GLU A 195 9.49 -4.23 -14.43
C GLU A 195 8.59 -3.02 -14.72
N LEU A 196 8.55 -2.05 -13.79
CA LEU A 196 7.83 -0.77 -13.99
C LEU A 196 8.53 0.15 -14.99
N GLY A 197 9.84 0.06 -15.11
CA GLY A 197 10.65 1.03 -15.82
C GLY A 197 10.80 2.36 -15.06
N GLU A 198 11.47 3.32 -15.68
CA GLU A 198 11.65 4.65 -15.11
C GLU A 198 10.40 5.53 -15.33
N GLY A 199 9.93 6.17 -14.27
CA GLY A 199 8.84 7.14 -14.33
C GLY A 199 7.57 6.79 -13.58
N PRO A 200 7.02 5.55 -13.65
CA PRO A 200 5.91 5.17 -12.79
C PRO A 200 6.28 5.18 -11.31
N LEU A 201 5.31 5.56 -10.46
CA LEU A 201 5.45 5.59 -9.00
C LEU A 201 5.66 4.18 -8.45
N LEU A 202 6.67 4.00 -7.60
CA LEU A 202 6.87 2.79 -6.80
C LEU A 202 6.74 3.14 -5.33
N ALA A 203 5.57 2.85 -4.76
CA ALA A 203 5.24 3.07 -3.35
C ALA A 203 5.25 1.72 -2.61
N VAL A 204 6.31 1.44 -1.87
CA VAL A 204 6.53 0.12 -1.23
C VAL A 204 6.05 0.15 0.20
N GLU A 205 5.32 -0.88 0.64
CA GLU A 205 5.07 -1.09 2.08
C GLU A 205 6.29 -1.75 2.73
N GLN A 206 6.66 -1.27 3.93
CA GLN A 206 7.67 -1.87 4.78
C GLN A 206 7.16 -2.02 6.21
N ALA A 207 6.99 -3.27 6.66
CA ALA A 207 6.66 -3.57 8.04
C ALA A 207 7.85 -3.33 8.97
N ALA A 208 7.61 -2.74 10.14
CA ALA A 208 8.64 -2.37 11.10
C ALA A 208 8.23 -2.68 12.54
N VAL A 209 9.18 -3.07 13.39
CA VAL A 209 9.02 -3.23 14.84
C VAL A 209 10.07 -2.38 15.55
N LEU A 210 9.66 -1.39 16.34
CA LEU A 210 10.55 -0.58 17.14
C LEU A 210 10.87 -1.33 18.46
N SER A 211 11.89 -2.17 18.43
CA SER A 211 12.38 -2.95 19.59
C SER A 211 13.77 -3.51 19.31
N ASP A 212 14.70 -3.34 20.24
CA ASP A 212 16.06 -3.89 20.16
C ASP A 212 16.14 -5.35 20.68
N ASP A 213 15.07 -5.86 21.28
CA ASP A 213 14.99 -7.26 21.70
C ASP A 213 14.56 -8.14 20.52
N PRO A 214 15.46 -9.01 19.99
CA PRO A 214 15.17 -9.86 18.84
C PRO A 214 14.04 -10.85 19.11
N ALA A 215 13.85 -11.32 20.33
CA ALA A 215 12.78 -12.26 20.66
C ALA A 215 11.41 -11.56 20.62
N VAL A 216 11.30 -10.37 21.16
CA VAL A 216 10.09 -9.53 21.14
C VAL A 216 9.76 -9.12 19.69
N ALA A 217 10.76 -8.62 18.98
CA ALA A 217 10.59 -8.14 17.61
C ALA A 217 10.16 -9.25 16.65
N ARG A 218 10.86 -10.39 16.64
CA ARG A 218 10.51 -11.53 15.78
C ARG A 218 9.20 -12.18 16.15
N ALA A 219 8.81 -12.17 17.44
CA ALA A 219 7.49 -12.64 17.85
C ALA A 219 6.36 -11.76 17.29
N ALA A 220 6.53 -10.43 17.33
CA ALA A 220 5.59 -9.48 16.73
C ALA A 220 5.53 -9.65 15.19
N ALA A 221 6.69 -9.77 14.56
CA ALA A 221 6.82 -9.99 13.12
C ALA A 221 6.12 -11.29 12.69
N ARG A 222 6.33 -12.43 13.38
CA ARG A 222 5.68 -13.70 13.04
C ARG A 222 4.16 -13.67 13.20
N ARG A 223 3.64 -12.95 14.21
CA ARG A 223 2.17 -12.75 14.34
C ARG A 223 1.59 -12.06 13.10
N TYR A 224 2.30 -11.08 12.56
CA TYR A 224 1.94 -10.38 11.33
C TYR A 224 2.10 -11.29 10.10
N MET A 225 3.26 -11.93 9.93
CA MET A 225 3.63 -12.70 8.76
C MET A 225 2.78 -13.96 8.55
N LYS A 226 2.40 -14.65 9.64
CA LYS A 226 1.65 -15.91 9.59
C LYS A 226 0.46 -15.84 8.64
N ARG A 227 -0.33 -14.77 8.72
CA ARG A 227 -1.50 -14.56 7.89
C ARG A 227 -1.17 -14.46 6.39
N TYR A 228 -0.02 -13.88 6.04
CA TYR A 228 0.38 -13.65 4.65
C TYR A 228 1.11 -14.85 4.06
N LEU A 229 1.87 -15.59 4.84
CA LEU A 229 2.55 -16.80 4.41
C LEU A 229 1.57 -17.92 4.02
N ASP A 230 0.35 -17.90 4.57
CA ASP A 230 -0.74 -18.81 4.21
C ASP A 230 -1.46 -18.42 2.89
N LEU A 231 -1.07 -17.32 2.25
CA LEU A 231 -1.68 -16.82 1.01
C LEU A 231 -0.78 -17.09 -0.19
N ASP A 232 -1.26 -17.87 -1.15
CA ASP A 232 -0.51 -18.33 -2.32
C ASP A 232 0.21 -17.24 -3.10
N ASN A 233 -0.39 -16.06 -3.23
CA ASN A 233 0.20 -14.95 -3.97
C ASN A 233 1.48 -14.44 -3.30
N TYR A 234 1.53 -14.35 -1.99
CA TYR A 234 2.73 -13.95 -1.24
C TYR A 234 3.75 -15.09 -1.17
N ALA A 235 3.31 -16.31 -0.81
CA ALA A 235 4.20 -17.46 -0.77
C ALA A 235 4.89 -17.71 -2.13
N ASN A 236 4.13 -17.65 -3.22
CA ASN A 236 4.68 -17.81 -4.57
C ASN A 236 5.57 -16.64 -4.99
N ASN A 237 5.32 -15.43 -4.49
CA ASN A 237 6.23 -14.31 -4.71
C ASN A 237 7.58 -14.55 -4.01
N LEU A 238 7.57 -14.97 -2.75
CA LEU A 238 8.78 -15.30 -1.99
C LEU A 238 9.56 -16.45 -2.63
N ARG A 239 8.88 -17.52 -3.08
CA ARG A 239 9.55 -18.61 -3.84
C ARG A 239 10.23 -18.11 -5.11
N ARG A 240 9.62 -17.17 -5.85
CA ARG A 240 10.26 -16.54 -7.03
C ARG A 240 11.50 -15.74 -6.67
N LEU A 241 11.57 -15.21 -5.46
CA LEU A 241 12.73 -14.50 -4.92
C LEU A 241 13.79 -15.44 -4.36
N GLY A 242 13.58 -16.77 -4.41
CA GLY A 242 14.54 -17.78 -3.99
C GLY A 242 14.37 -18.28 -2.54
N TRP A 243 13.30 -17.87 -1.85
CA TRP A 243 13.00 -18.40 -0.52
C TRP A 243 12.44 -19.81 -0.61
N SER A 244 12.95 -20.71 0.24
CA SER A 244 12.53 -22.10 0.29
C SER A 244 11.24 -22.30 1.09
N ASP A 245 10.58 -23.46 0.90
CA ASP A 245 9.41 -23.82 1.72
C ASP A 245 9.77 -23.95 3.21
N ALA A 246 11.00 -24.32 3.53
CA ALA A 246 11.49 -24.33 4.90
C ALA A 246 11.58 -22.91 5.49
N ASP A 247 11.91 -21.91 4.69
CA ASP A 247 11.90 -20.51 5.12
C ASP A 247 10.49 -19.97 5.35
N LEU A 248 9.51 -20.47 4.61
CA LEU A 248 8.09 -20.06 4.73
C LEU A 248 7.36 -20.76 5.88
N ALA A 249 7.87 -21.90 6.34
CA ALA A 249 7.22 -22.73 7.37
C ALA A 249 7.20 -22.04 8.74
N ALA A 250 6.26 -22.46 9.61
CA ALA A 250 6.18 -22.05 11.02
C ALA A 250 6.15 -20.53 11.27
N GLY A 251 5.61 -19.77 10.33
CA GLY A 251 5.52 -18.30 10.43
C GLY A 251 6.78 -17.55 9.98
N GLY A 252 7.69 -18.25 9.32
CA GLY A 252 8.92 -17.72 8.73
C GLY A 252 10.19 -18.06 9.50
N SER A 253 11.26 -18.48 8.78
CA SER A 253 12.61 -18.57 9.36
C SER A 253 13.04 -17.20 9.89
N ASP A 254 13.99 -17.14 10.83
CA ASP A 254 14.54 -15.86 11.32
C ASP A 254 15.06 -15.00 10.16
N LYS A 255 15.72 -15.63 9.19
CA LYS A 255 16.24 -14.96 8.01
C LYS A 255 15.11 -14.32 7.17
N LEU A 256 13.99 -15.02 6.95
CA LEU A 256 12.86 -14.47 6.21
C LEU A 256 12.15 -13.39 7.02
N VAL A 257 12.00 -13.57 8.33
CA VAL A 257 11.42 -12.56 9.23
C VAL A 257 12.20 -11.27 9.13
N ASP A 258 13.52 -11.31 9.26
CA ASP A 258 14.41 -10.13 9.24
C ASP A 258 14.46 -9.48 7.83
N ALA A 259 14.18 -10.24 6.77
CA ALA A 259 14.09 -9.71 5.42
C ALA A 259 12.77 -8.95 5.16
N ILE A 260 11.65 -9.44 5.70
CA ILE A 260 10.32 -8.83 5.50
C ILE A 260 10.06 -7.72 6.51
N VAL A 261 10.44 -7.89 7.75
CA VAL A 261 10.15 -6.95 8.85
C VAL A 261 11.45 -6.39 9.38
N VAL A 262 11.66 -5.09 9.22
CA VAL A 262 12.78 -4.42 9.89
C VAL A 262 12.46 -4.26 11.37
N TRP A 263 13.46 -4.51 12.22
CA TRP A 263 13.33 -4.28 13.66
C TRP A 263 14.63 -3.70 14.24
N GLY A 264 14.52 -3.08 15.39
CA GLY A 264 15.60 -2.39 16.06
C GLY A 264 15.17 -1.00 16.52
N ASP A 265 16.14 -0.11 16.66
CA ASP A 265 15.90 1.31 16.93
C ASP A 265 15.37 2.08 15.69
N ALA A 266 15.09 3.35 15.85
CA ALA A 266 14.62 4.20 14.76
C ALA A 266 15.67 4.35 13.63
N GLY A 267 16.96 4.25 13.95
CA GLY A 267 18.06 4.28 12.97
C GLY A 267 18.08 3.05 12.08
N ALA A 268 17.81 1.85 12.63
CA ALA A 268 17.68 0.62 11.85
C ALA A 268 16.50 0.72 10.86
N ILE A 269 15.37 1.29 11.30
CA ILE A 269 14.20 1.52 10.44
C ILE A 269 14.54 2.53 9.33
N GLN A 270 15.21 3.64 9.66
CA GLN A 270 15.67 4.63 8.68
C GLN A 270 16.59 4.00 7.63
N SER A 271 17.53 3.15 8.05
CA SER A 271 18.45 2.45 7.15
C SER A 271 17.69 1.56 6.15
N ARG A 272 16.68 0.80 6.60
CA ARG A 272 15.84 -0.02 5.73
C ARG A 272 15.03 0.82 4.73
N VAL A 273 14.52 1.98 5.15
CA VAL A 273 13.86 2.94 4.26
C VAL A 273 14.83 3.42 3.17
N ALA A 274 16.05 3.80 3.56
CA ALA A 274 17.11 4.21 2.63
C ALA A 274 17.43 3.11 1.62
N GLU A 275 17.56 1.84 2.06
CA GLU A 275 17.76 0.69 1.17
C GLU A 275 16.66 0.56 0.10
N HIS A 276 15.39 0.79 0.44
CA HIS A 276 14.30 0.80 -0.54
C HIS A 276 14.44 1.94 -1.55
N HIS A 277 14.79 3.15 -1.11
CA HIS A 277 15.02 4.28 -2.00
C HIS A 277 16.23 4.06 -2.94
N GLU A 278 17.34 3.55 -2.44
CA GLU A 278 18.52 3.18 -3.24
C GLU A 278 18.19 2.14 -4.32
N ARG A 279 17.20 1.27 -4.06
CA ARG A 279 16.70 0.25 -5.00
C ARG A 279 15.58 0.76 -5.90
N GLY A 280 15.24 2.05 -5.82
CA GLY A 280 14.34 2.73 -6.73
C GLY A 280 12.90 2.91 -6.25
N ALA A 281 12.60 2.75 -4.95
CA ALA A 281 11.33 3.19 -4.41
C ALA A 281 11.25 4.73 -4.43
N ASP A 282 10.10 5.27 -4.81
CA ASP A 282 9.83 6.71 -4.74
C ASP A 282 9.21 7.08 -3.38
N HIS A 283 8.53 6.14 -2.75
CA HIS A 283 7.84 6.29 -1.47
C HIS A 283 7.86 4.97 -0.70
N VAL A 284 8.11 5.05 0.59
CA VAL A 284 8.03 3.90 1.51
C VAL A 284 6.95 4.17 2.55
N CYS A 285 5.90 3.34 2.59
CA CYS A 285 4.88 3.44 3.62
C CYS A 285 5.17 2.44 4.75
N LEU A 286 5.53 2.96 5.92
CA LEU A 286 5.87 2.18 7.09
C LEU A 286 4.62 1.63 7.78
N GLN A 287 4.58 0.32 7.95
CA GLN A 287 3.60 -0.36 8.79
C GLN A 287 4.23 -0.73 10.12
N VAL A 288 4.05 0.11 11.13
CA VAL A 288 4.60 -0.14 12.45
C VAL A 288 3.76 -1.19 13.18
N LEU A 289 4.38 -2.34 13.41
CA LEU A 289 3.77 -3.47 14.10
C LEU A 289 3.91 -3.30 15.61
N ARG A 290 2.83 -3.54 16.34
CA ARG A 290 2.83 -3.42 17.79
C ARG A 290 3.42 -4.66 18.46
N THR A 291 4.21 -4.44 19.48
CA THR A 291 4.69 -5.50 20.38
C THR A 291 3.60 -5.92 21.37
N ASP A 292 2.81 -4.96 21.85
CA ASP A 292 1.54 -5.19 22.54
C ASP A 292 0.34 -4.88 21.58
N LEU A 293 -0.87 -5.22 21.95
CA LEU A 293 -2.06 -4.97 21.12
C LEU A 293 -3.01 -3.94 21.75
N ALA A 294 -2.54 -3.20 22.75
CA ALA A 294 -3.39 -2.33 23.56
C ALA A 294 -3.79 -1.04 22.87
N ALA A 295 -2.87 -0.42 22.09
CA ALA A 295 -3.10 0.87 21.44
C ALA A 295 -2.42 0.95 20.06
N PRO A 296 -2.80 1.90 19.18
CA PRO A 296 -2.04 2.21 17.96
C PRO A 296 -0.59 2.60 18.29
N PRO A 297 0.39 2.39 17.37
CA PRO A 297 1.82 2.62 17.61
C PRO A 297 2.22 4.11 17.57
N SER A 298 1.53 4.95 18.33
CA SER A 298 1.73 6.41 18.28
C SER A 298 3.11 6.83 18.79
N ARG A 299 3.60 6.21 19.87
CA ARG A 299 4.94 6.52 20.44
C ARG A 299 6.05 6.05 19.51
N GLU A 300 5.88 4.89 18.91
CA GLU A 300 6.81 4.34 17.92
C GLU A 300 6.89 5.27 16.71
N LEU A 301 5.75 5.74 16.21
CA LEU A 301 5.71 6.69 15.09
C LEU A 301 6.33 8.05 15.43
N GLU A 302 6.14 8.55 16.66
CA GLU A 302 6.83 9.78 17.12
C GLU A 302 8.36 9.60 17.13
N ALA A 303 8.86 8.45 17.58
CA ALA A 303 10.29 8.17 17.59
C ALA A 303 10.86 8.02 16.16
N ILE A 304 10.14 7.30 15.30
CA ILE A 304 10.54 7.07 13.89
C ILE A 304 10.50 8.39 13.10
N ALA A 305 9.47 9.21 13.26
CA ALA A 305 9.31 10.48 12.54
C ALA A 305 10.54 11.40 12.69
N LYS A 306 11.16 11.42 13.87
CA LYS A 306 12.35 12.25 14.16
C LYS A 306 13.58 11.91 13.31
N VAL A 307 13.63 10.73 12.71
CA VAL A 307 14.79 10.28 11.94
C VAL A 307 14.46 10.06 10.45
N VAL A 308 13.19 9.81 10.10
CA VAL A 308 12.81 9.55 8.71
C VAL A 308 12.21 10.75 7.99
N LEU A 309 11.77 11.77 8.70
CA LEU A 309 11.24 13.04 8.18
C LEU A 309 12.22 14.18 8.39
#